data_18d5996a7a02f7d90d38073a93382dff
#
_entry.id   18d5996a7a02f7d90d38073a93382dff
#
_cell.length_a   1.000
_cell.length_b   1.000
_cell.length_c   1.000
_cell.angle_alpha   90.00
_cell.angle_beta   90.00
_cell.angle_gamma   90.00
#
_symmetry.space_group_name_H-M   'P 1'
#
loop_
_entity.id
_entity.type
_entity.pdbx_description
1 polymer ?
#
loop_
_entity_poly.entity_id
_entity_poly.type
_entity_poly.pdbx_seq_one_letter_code
_entity_poly.pdbx_strand_id
1 'polypeptide(L)'
;MRTVFLAVIASCALAVPAGAATRSFGITDFTKVRVEGPFKVTLATGVAPFAKASGSSAALDRVAVEVRGDTLVVQPSASSWGGYPGADPGPVEISVGTHDLGSAVLNGSGSLLIDGVRGLSFGLSVQGSGRAEIGSAEIDQMNVSIVGSGSARLAGRAKKLTALVRGISALDAASLAATDASIGADGAATIDADVSDSTTVDASGPATIRLTGQPACTLKVTGSTSVSGCK
;
A
#
# COMPACT_ATOMS: atom_id res chain seq x y z
N MET A 1 56.70 -18.51 51.28
CA MET A 1 55.43 -18.78 50.61
C MET A 1 54.91 -17.48 49.99
N ARG A 2 55.05 -17.31 48.67
CA ARG A 2 54.59 -16.12 47.95
C ARG A 2 53.36 -16.54 47.12
N THR A 3 52.19 -16.08 47.50
CA THR A 3 50.94 -16.28 46.77
C THR A 3 50.83 -15.27 45.65
N VAL A 4 50.81 -15.73 44.41
CA VAL A 4 50.56 -14.93 43.21
C VAL A 4 49.04 -14.91 42.94
N PHE A 5 48.40 -13.76 43.03
CA PHE A 5 47.01 -13.56 42.61
C PHE A 5 46.96 -13.27 41.11
N LEU A 6 46.36 -14.18 40.35
CA LEU A 6 46.05 -13.99 38.95
C LEU A 6 44.73 -13.24 38.84
N ALA A 7 44.76 -11.99 38.38
CA ALA A 7 43.57 -11.24 38.06
C ALA A 7 43.07 -11.59 36.64
N VAL A 8 41.91 -12.21 36.54
CA VAL A 8 41.22 -12.48 35.25
C VAL A 8 40.41 -11.23 34.87
N ILE A 9 40.88 -10.54 33.85
CA ILE A 9 40.13 -9.40 33.25
C ILE A 9 39.11 -9.98 32.29
N ALA A 10 37.83 -9.98 32.67
CA ALA A 10 36.71 -10.31 31.80
C ALA A 10 36.44 -9.13 30.86
N SER A 11 36.84 -9.23 29.59
CA SER A 11 36.51 -8.29 28.55
C SER A 11 35.02 -8.42 28.17
N CYS A 12 34.15 -7.55 28.64
CA CYS A 12 32.79 -7.41 28.18
C CYS A 12 32.83 -6.79 26.77
N ALA A 13 32.62 -7.59 25.74
CA ALA A 13 32.39 -7.13 24.38
C ALA A 13 31.01 -6.43 24.33
N LEU A 14 31.00 -5.12 24.26
CA LEU A 14 29.80 -4.31 24.00
C LEU A 14 29.40 -4.58 22.55
N ALA A 15 28.34 -5.38 22.36
CA ALA A 15 27.68 -5.52 21.06
C ALA A 15 27.04 -4.15 20.73
N VAL A 16 27.64 -3.40 19.81
CA VAL A 16 27.07 -2.18 19.24
C VAL A 16 25.85 -2.64 18.40
N PRO A 17 24.63 -2.19 18.68
CA PRO A 17 23.50 -2.49 17.82
C PRO A 17 23.83 -1.92 16.44
N ALA A 18 23.71 -2.77 15.40
CA ALA A 18 23.85 -2.33 14.02
C ALA A 18 22.76 -1.30 13.73
N GLY A 19 23.10 -0.02 13.78
CA GLY A 19 22.17 1.08 13.52
C GLY A 19 21.62 0.96 12.11
N ALA A 20 20.32 1.18 11.94
CA ALA A 20 19.72 1.25 10.63
C ALA A 20 20.41 2.37 9.82
N ALA A 21 20.95 2.01 8.67
CA ALA A 21 21.51 2.98 7.73
C ALA A 21 20.36 3.70 7.01
N THR A 22 20.58 4.96 6.64
CA THR A 22 19.61 5.74 5.85
C THR A 22 20.28 6.16 4.55
N ARG A 23 19.57 5.97 3.42
CA ARG A 23 20.00 6.41 2.09
C ARG A 23 18.96 7.38 1.52
N SER A 24 19.42 8.56 1.10
CA SER A 24 18.57 9.52 0.37
C SER A 24 18.78 9.35 -1.12
N PHE A 25 17.71 9.45 -1.90
CA PHE A 25 17.71 9.40 -3.34
C PHE A 25 17.40 10.80 -3.90
N GLY A 26 18.18 11.27 -4.86
CA GLY A 26 17.89 12.50 -5.60
C GLY A 26 16.74 12.22 -6.58
N ILE A 27 15.59 12.82 -6.33
CA ILE A 27 14.41 12.68 -7.19
C ILE A 27 13.86 14.04 -7.58
N THR A 28 13.16 14.09 -8.70
CA THR A 28 12.30 15.20 -9.12
C THR A 28 10.89 14.99 -8.62
N ASP A 29 10.03 15.99 -8.81
CA ASP A 29 8.60 15.86 -8.48
C ASP A 29 7.93 14.77 -9.33
N PHE A 30 6.89 14.15 -8.76
CA PHE A 30 6.14 13.08 -9.40
C PHE A 30 4.67 13.16 -8.99
N THR A 31 3.80 12.69 -9.86
CA THR A 31 2.35 12.62 -9.63
C THR A 31 1.82 11.19 -9.61
N LYS A 32 2.70 10.21 -9.84
CA LYS A 32 2.36 8.78 -9.82
C LYS A 32 3.42 8.01 -9.04
N VAL A 33 2.99 6.98 -8.34
CA VAL A 33 3.91 6.06 -7.64
C VAL A 33 3.66 4.63 -8.08
N ARG A 34 4.73 3.88 -8.31
CA ARG A 34 4.72 2.45 -8.57
C ARG A 34 5.68 1.75 -7.62
N VAL A 35 5.16 0.85 -6.83
CA VAL A 35 5.93 0.01 -5.91
C VAL A 35 5.91 -1.42 -6.42
N GLU A 36 7.08 -2.00 -6.67
CA GLU A 36 7.26 -3.38 -7.14
C GLU A 36 8.06 -4.18 -6.11
N GLY A 37 7.49 -5.27 -5.61
CA GLY A 37 8.15 -6.15 -4.63
C GLY A 37 7.67 -5.98 -3.19
N PRO A 38 8.47 -6.44 -2.21
CA PRO A 38 8.05 -6.56 -0.81
C PRO A 38 8.40 -5.31 0.03
N PHE A 39 8.41 -4.13 -0.56
CA PHE A 39 8.82 -2.91 0.15
C PHE A 39 7.69 -2.31 0.96
N LYS A 40 8.06 -1.71 2.11
CA LYS A 40 7.17 -0.89 2.92
C LYS A 40 7.40 0.58 2.56
N VAL A 41 6.42 1.18 1.91
CA VAL A 41 6.48 2.57 1.43
C VAL A 41 5.47 3.42 2.18
N THR A 42 5.94 4.54 2.74
CA THR A 42 5.09 5.60 3.30
C THR A 42 5.22 6.85 2.43
N LEU A 43 4.10 7.36 1.96
CA LEU A 43 4.03 8.50 1.05
C LEU A 43 3.29 9.66 1.71
N ALA A 44 3.96 10.81 1.75
CA ALA A 44 3.38 12.07 2.18
C ALA A 44 3.08 12.96 0.97
N THR A 45 1.89 13.56 0.93
CA THR A 45 1.46 14.50 -0.11
C THR A 45 1.44 15.93 0.41
N GLY A 46 1.44 16.91 -0.49
CA GLY A 46 1.47 18.33 -0.12
C GLY A 46 2.81 18.80 0.43
N VAL A 47 3.89 18.07 0.19
CA VAL A 47 5.24 18.36 0.65
C VAL A 47 6.24 18.43 -0.50
N ALA A 48 7.40 19.05 -0.27
CA ALA A 48 8.47 19.05 -1.26
C ALA A 48 8.93 17.62 -1.57
N PRO A 49 9.31 17.31 -2.83
CA PRO A 49 9.72 15.98 -3.24
C PRO A 49 10.94 15.48 -2.47
N PHE A 50 10.85 14.29 -1.91
CA PHE A 50 11.97 13.58 -1.29
C PHE A 50 11.78 12.07 -1.38
N ALA A 51 12.90 11.34 -1.32
CA ALA A 51 12.89 9.89 -1.14
C ALA A 51 14.03 9.46 -0.22
N LYS A 52 13.69 8.68 0.81
CA LYS A 52 14.62 8.14 1.80
C LYS A 52 14.30 6.67 2.04
N ALA A 53 15.31 5.84 2.12
CA ALA A 53 15.16 4.46 2.55
C ALA A 53 15.98 4.20 3.80
N SER A 54 15.46 3.41 4.73
CA SER A 54 16.11 2.97 5.94
C SER A 54 16.10 1.45 6.06
N GLY A 55 17.20 0.89 6.54
CA GLY A 55 17.40 -0.55 6.67
C GLY A 55 18.86 -0.92 6.88
N SER A 56 19.19 -2.20 6.78
CA SER A 56 20.61 -2.61 6.75
C SER A 56 21.27 -2.17 5.44
N SER A 57 22.59 -1.97 5.42
CA SER A 57 23.31 -1.61 4.18
C SER A 57 23.05 -2.62 3.07
N ALA A 58 23.05 -3.91 3.38
CA ALA A 58 22.75 -4.97 2.42
C ALA A 58 21.31 -4.94 1.88
N ALA A 59 20.34 -4.53 2.71
CA ALA A 59 18.96 -4.33 2.28
C ALA A 59 18.82 -3.11 1.40
N LEU A 60 19.49 -2.00 1.73
CA LEU A 60 19.49 -0.77 0.93
C LEU A 60 20.13 -0.94 -0.46
N ASP A 61 21.09 -1.84 -0.61
CA ASP A 61 21.70 -2.14 -1.91
C ASP A 61 20.76 -2.92 -2.85
N ARG A 62 19.71 -3.52 -2.31
CA ARG A 62 18.71 -4.28 -3.07
C ARG A 62 17.51 -3.45 -3.53
N VAL A 63 17.46 -2.17 -3.22
CA VAL A 63 16.36 -1.29 -3.63
C VAL A 63 16.85 -0.23 -4.60
N ALA A 64 16.07 0.02 -5.64
CA ALA A 64 16.21 1.15 -6.55
C ALA A 64 14.98 2.04 -6.43
N VAL A 65 15.22 3.34 -6.31
CA VAL A 65 14.19 4.38 -6.26
C VAL A 65 14.56 5.44 -7.28
N GLU A 66 13.71 5.63 -8.28
CA GLU A 66 13.96 6.55 -9.39
C GLU A 66 12.66 7.16 -9.91
N VAL A 67 12.74 8.35 -10.49
CA VAL A 67 11.62 8.96 -11.20
C VAL A 67 11.79 8.75 -12.70
N ARG A 68 10.78 8.16 -13.33
CA ARG A 68 10.69 7.97 -14.79
C ARG A 68 9.51 8.76 -15.33
N GLY A 69 9.79 9.89 -15.97
CA GLY A 69 8.76 10.84 -16.36
C GLY A 69 8.12 11.49 -15.13
N ASP A 70 6.84 11.22 -14.91
CA ASP A 70 6.05 11.69 -13.76
C ASP A 70 5.78 10.59 -12.70
N THR A 71 6.45 9.44 -12.83
CA THR A 71 6.22 8.26 -11.99
C THR A 71 7.44 7.95 -11.15
N LEU A 72 7.28 7.96 -9.81
CA LEU A 72 8.26 7.40 -8.89
C LEU A 72 8.15 5.86 -8.93
N VAL A 73 9.25 5.19 -9.25
CA VAL A 73 9.34 3.73 -9.29
C VAL A 73 10.22 3.26 -8.14
N VAL A 74 9.67 2.42 -7.28
CA VAL A 74 10.37 1.69 -6.23
C VAL A 74 10.40 0.23 -6.64
N GLN A 75 11.58 -0.33 -6.87
CA GLN A 75 11.74 -1.68 -7.39
C GLN A 75 12.99 -2.36 -6.82
N PRO A 76 13.11 -3.70 -6.91
CA PRO A 76 14.36 -4.39 -6.62
C PRO A 76 15.47 -3.89 -7.53
N SER A 77 16.66 -3.65 -6.97
CA SER A 77 17.83 -3.26 -7.74
C SER A 77 18.28 -4.39 -8.67
N ALA A 78 18.72 -4.06 -9.88
CA ALA A 78 19.27 -5.02 -10.83
C ALA A 78 20.46 -5.81 -10.27
N SER A 79 21.25 -5.22 -9.37
CA SER A 79 22.36 -5.88 -8.67
C SER A 79 21.91 -6.95 -7.67
N SER A 80 20.62 -6.99 -7.30
CA SER A 80 20.07 -8.01 -6.41
C SER A 80 19.89 -9.39 -7.10
N TRP A 81 20.05 -9.47 -8.41
CA TRP A 81 19.81 -10.68 -9.22
C TRP A 81 21.00 -11.66 -9.28
N GLY A 82 22.15 -11.32 -8.74
CA GLY A 82 23.40 -12.10 -8.89
C GLY A 82 23.93 -12.77 -7.64
N GLY A 83 23.18 -12.86 -6.58
CA GLY A 83 23.67 -13.35 -5.29
C GLY A 83 23.12 -14.71 -4.90
N TYR A 84 24.02 -15.59 -4.48
CA TYR A 84 23.77 -16.75 -3.60
C TYR A 84 22.64 -16.43 -2.61
N PRO A 85 21.80 -17.40 -2.18
CA PRO A 85 20.84 -17.19 -1.09
C PRO A 85 21.61 -16.92 0.20
N GLY A 86 22.03 -15.67 0.36
CA GLY A 86 22.59 -15.16 1.61
C GLY A 86 21.49 -14.96 2.64
N ALA A 87 21.87 -14.66 3.87
CA ALA A 87 20.94 -14.31 4.93
C ALA A 87 19.98 -13.20 4.47
N ASP A 88 18.73 -13.27 4.91
CA ASP A 88 17.73 -12.23 4.65
C ASP A 88 18.30 -10.87 5.11
N PRO A 89 18.44 -9.89 4.22
CA PRO A 89 19.01 -8.58 4.58
C PRO A 89 18.09 -7.75 5.49
N GLY A 90 16.89 -8.25 5.76
CA GLY A 90 15.86 -7.57 6.55
C GLY A 90 15.00 -6.60 5.73
N PRO A 91 14.00 -6.00 6.37
CA PRO A 91 13.06 -5.11 5.73
C PRO A 91 13.72 -3.77 5.35
N VAL A 92 13.21 -3.18 4.27
CA VAL A 92 13.50 -1.79 3.90
C VAL A 92 12.23 -0.98 4.07
N GLU A 93 12.33 0.11 4.82
CA GLU A 93 11.28 1.13 4.93
C GLU A 93 11.64 2.33 4.06
N ILE A 94 10.72 2.74 3.20
CA ILE A 94 10.94 3.82 2.24
C ILE A 94 9.92 4.92 2.52
N SER A 95 10.43 6.13 2.77
CA SER A 95 9.61 7.32 2.95
C SER A 95 9.78 8.23 1.75
N VAL A 96 8.69 8.61 1.13
CA VAL A 96 8.68 9.48 -0.06
C VAL A 96 7.69 10.62 0.12
N GLY A 97 7.95 11.73 -0.54
CA GLY A 97 7.07 12.90 -0.54
C GLY A 97 6.90 13.46 -1.94
N THR A 98 5.74 14.08 -2.19
CA THR A 98 5.41 14.79 -3.43
C THR A 98 4.39 15.91 -3.15
N HIS A 99 4.26 16.86 -4.06
CA HIS A 99 3.24 17.90 -3.96
C HIS A 99 1.84 17.32 -4.18
N ASP A 100 1.63 16.59 -5.27
CA ASP A 100 0.34 16.03 -5.64
C ASP A 100 0.48 14.58 -6.08
N LEU A 101 -0.56 13.77 -5.85
CA LEU A 101 -0.59 12.39 -6.25
C LEU A 101 -1.90 12.05 -6.97
N GLY A 102 -1.81 11.65 -8.23
CA GLY A 102 -2.96 11.25 -9.06
C GLY A 102 -3.17 9.75 -9.17
N SER A 103 -2.11 8.93 -8.97
CA SER A 103 -2.27 7.48 -8.97
C SER A 103 -1.18 6.74 -8.21
N ALA A 104 -1.55 5.56 -7.70
CA ALA A 104 -0.66 4.65 -7.00
C ALA A 104 -0.84 3.20 -7.48
N VAL A 105 0.25 2.52 -7.73
CA VAL A 105 0.28 1.10 -8.14
C VAL A 105 1.19 0.34 -7.19
N LEU A 106 0.65 -0.72 -6.59
CA LEU A 106 1.38 -1.66 -5.74
C LEU A 106 1.36 -3.04 -6.38
N ASN A 107 2.51 -3.52 -6.82
CA ASN A 107 2.70 -4.85 -7.40
C ASN A 107 3.55 -5.71 -6.47
N GLY A 108 3.01 -6.84 -6.02
CA GLY A 108 3.71 -7.79 -5.16
C GLY A 108 3.12 -7.91 -3.76
N SER A 109 3.98 -8.09 -2.76
CA SER A 109 3.60 -8.36 -1.36
C SER A 109 3.92 -7.20 -0.40
N GLY A 110 4.34 -6.06 -0.92
CA GLY A 110 4.69 -4.89 -0.13
C GLY A 110 3.51 -4.19 0.52
N SER A 111 3.79 -3.06 1.17
CA SER A 111 2.77 -2.18 1.72
C SER A 111 2.99 -0.74 1.28
N LEU A 112 1.90 -0.05 0.98
CA LEU A 112 1.89 1.36 0.59
C LEU A 112 0.91 2.12 1.48
N LEU A 113 1.44 3.01 2.31
CA LEU A 113 0.65 3.93 3.14
C LEU A 113 0.74 5.33 2.54
N ILE A 114 -0.40 5.91 2.18
CA ILE A 114 -0.54 7.27 1.68
C ILE A 114 -1.28 8.08 2.72
N ASP A 115 -0.70 9.18 3.19
CA ASP A 115 -1.29 10.03 4.22
C ASP A 115 -2.60 10.69 3.75
N GLY A 116 -2.60 11.21 2.53
CA GLY A 116 -3.79 11.82 1.95
C GLY A 116 -3.69 12.01 0.44
N VAL A 117 -4.85 12.18 -0.20
CA VAL A 117 -4.97 12.49 -1.63
C VAL A 117 -6.08 13.49 -1.85
N ARG A 118 -5.88 14.43 -2.78
CA ARG A 118 -6.84 15.49 -3.12
C ARG A 118 -6.92 15.69 -4.62
N GLY A 119 -8.08 16.11 -5.10
CA GLY A 119 -8.25 16.48 -6.50
C GLY A 119 -9.50 15.91 -7.15
N LEU A 120 -9.54 15.94 -8.48
CA LEU A 120 -10.69 15.47 -9.26
C LEU A 120 -10.74 13.96 -9.39
N SER A 121 -9.59 13.30 -9.48
CA SER A 121 -9.53 11.85 -9.70
C SER A 121 -8.28 11.26 -9.08
N PHE A 122 -8.44 10.10 -8.45
CA PHE A 122 -7.33 9.29 -7.96
C PHE A 122 -7.51 7.82 -8.34
N GLY A 123 -6.42 7.19 -8.76
CA GLY A 123 -6.38 5.76 -9.11
C GLY A 123 -5.49 4.94 -8.19
N LEU A 124 -6.04 3.90 -7.56
CA LEU A 124 -5.30 2.91 -6.78
C LEU A 124 -5.36 1.54 -7.45
N SER A 125 -4.23 0.93 -7.70
CA SER A 125 -4.16 -0.45 -8.19
C SER A 125 -3.28 -1.30 -7.28
N VAL A 126 -3.83 -2.40 -6.76
CA VAL A 126 -3.10 -3.39 -5.96
C VAL A 126 -3.12 -4.72 -6.69
N GLN A 127 -1.94 -5.24 -7.02
CA GLN A 127 -1.77 -6.53 -7.72
C GLN A 127 -0.88 -7.45 -6.90
N GLY A 128 -1.35 -8.64 -6.62
CA GLY A 128 -0.66 -9.63 -5.77
C GLY A 128 -1.26 -9.73 -4.38
N SER A 129 -0.42 -9.76 -3.34
CA SER A 129 -0.83 -9.94 -1.94
C SER A 129 -0.51 -8.73 -1.05
N GLY A 130 -0.17 -7.60 -1.67
CA GLY A 130 0.21 -6.38 -0.95
C GLY A 130 -0.97 -5.69 -0.27
N ARG A 131 -0.65 -4.71 0.58
CA ARG A 131 -1.64 -3.88 1.29
C ARG A 131 -1.43 -2.41 0.95
N ALA A 132 -2.51 -1.73 0.53
CA ALA A 132 -2.52 -0.29 0.37
C ALA A 132 -3.45 0.38 1.40
N GLU A 133 -3.07 1.56 1.87
CA GLU A 133 -3.87 2.34 2.80
C GLU A 133 -3.82 3.83 2.41
N ILE A 134 -4.98 4.48 2.38
CA ILE A 134 -5.13 5.92 2.18
C ILE A 134 -5.79 6.49 3.43
N GLY A 135 -5.03 7.32 4.17
CA GLY A 135 -5.47 7.88 5.45
C GLY A 135 -6.55 8.95 5.31
N SER A 136 -6.50 9.76 4.24
CA SER A 136 -7.51 10.79 3.97
C SER A 136 -7.65 11.06 2.47
N ALA A 137 -8.82 10.85 1.93
CA ALA A 137 -9.15 11.20 0.55
C ALA A 137 -10.13 12.39 0.50
N GLU A 138 -9.87 13.36 -0.36
CA GLU A 138 -10.79 14.42 -0.74
C GLU A 138 -10.85 14.47 -2.27
N ILE A 139 -11.61 13.55 -2.86
CA ILE A 139 -11.58 13.24 -4.30
C ILE A 139 -12.99 13.25 -4.88
N ASP A 140 -13.15 13.75 -6.11
CA ASP A 140 -14.41 13.60 -6.83
C ASP A 140 -14.60 12.17 -7.34
N GLN A 141 -13.57 11.55 -7.92
CA GLN A 141 -13.62 10.19 -8.46
C GLN A 141 -12.49 9.34 -7.90
N MET A 142 -12.83 8.34 -7.08
CA MET A 142 -11.92 7.33 -6.57
C MET A 142 -12.05 6.05 -7.39
N ASN A 143 -10.97 5.63 -8.04
CA ASN A 143 -10.91 4.39 -8.82
C ASN A 143 -9.98 3.40 -8.14
N VAL A 144 -10.49 2.23 -7.76
CA VAL A 144 -9.75 1.21 -7.03
C VAL A 144 -9.81 -0.12 -7.79
N SER A 145 -8.67 -0.73 -8.00
CA SER A 145 -8.57 -2.07 -8.60
C SER A 145 -7.69 -2.95 -7.71
N ILE A 146 -8.23 -4.07 -7.23
CA ILE A 146 -7.49 -5.04 -6.43
C ILE A 146 -7.59 -6.39 -7.12
N VAL A 147 -6.44 -6.98 -7.45
CA VAL A 147 -6.37 -8.27 -8.15
C VAL A 147 -5.40 -9.20 -7.44
N GLY A 148 -5.89 -10.37 -7.05
CA GLY A 148 -5.10 -11.42 -6.37
C GLY A 148 -5.60 -11.74 -4.98
N SER A 149 -4.76 -11.52 -3.97
CA SER A 149 -5.07 -11.73 -2.54
C SER A 149 -4.68 -10.51 -1.68
N GLY A 150 -4.58 -9.35 -2.29
CA GLY A 150 -4.23 -8.10 -1.64
C GLY A 150 -5.40 -7.44 -0.94
N SER A 151 -5.11 -6.33 -0.25
CA SER A 151 -6.12 -5.53 0.42
C SER A 151 -5.88 -4.03 0.26
N ALA A 152 -6.98 -3.26 0.30
CA ALA A 152 -6.90 -1.80 0.39
C ALA A 152 -7.82 -1.29 1.50
N ARG A 153 -7.36 -0.26 2.23
CA ARG A 153 -8.16 0.51 3.19
C ARG A 153 -8.20 1.96 2.75
N LEU A 154 -9.40 2.54 2.73
CA LEU A 154 -9.63 3.90 2.28
C LEU A 154 -10.40 4.67 3.34
N ALA A 155 -9.98 5.92 3.60
CA ALA A 155 -10.69 6.83 4.47
C ALA A 155 -10.81 8.22 3.83
N GLY A 156 -11.84 8.98 4.22
CA GLY A 156 -12.09 10.35 3.74
C GLY A 156 -13.43 10.51 3.02
N ARG A 157 -13.44 11.21 1.89
CA ARG A 157 -14.65 11.49 1.11
C ARG A 157 -14.40 11.34 -0.39
N ALA A 158 -15.38 10.80 -1.09
CA ALA A 158 -15.42 10.76 -2.55
C ALA A 158 -16.84 11.06 -3.05
N LYS A 159 -17.01 11.73 -4.20
CA LYS A 159 -18.33 11.83 -4.83
C LYS A 159 -18.68 10.48 -5.45
N LYS A 160 -17.73 9.85 -6.13
CA LYS A 160 -17.94 8.57 -6.78
C LYS A 160 -16.80 7.59 -6.46
N LEU A 161 -17.17 6.40 -5.98
CA LEU A 161 -16.26 5.27 -5.81
C LEU A 161 -16.49 4.25 -6.93
N THR A 162 -15.45 3.93 -7.69
CA THR A 162 -15.44 2.80 -8.62
C THR A 162 -14.46 1.76 -8.11
N ALA A 163 -14.95 0.61 -7.70
CA ALA A 163 -14.13 -0.47 -7.14
C ALA A 163 -14.26 -1.73 -7.97
N LEU A 164 -13.12 -2.33 -8.34
CA LEU A 164 -13.03 -3.64 -8.98
C LEU A 164 -12.15 -4.55 -8.13
N VAL A 165 -12.75 -5.57 -7.53
CA VAL A 165 -12.06 -6.48 -6.61
C VAL A 165 -12.15 -7.90 -7.15
N ARG A 166 -11.00 -8.49 -7.48
CA ARG A 166 -10.90 -9.83 -8.08
C ARG A 166 -10.01 -10.76 -7.27
N GLY A 167 -10.44 -12.01 -7.14
CA GLY A 167 -9.72 -13.06 -6.42
C GLY A 167 -10.14 -13.19 -4.96
N ILE A 168 -9.17 -13.42 -4.06
CA ILE A 168 -9.39 -13.52 -2.61
C ILE A 168 -8.91 -12.21 -1.97
N SER A 169 -9.55 -11.11 -2.33
CA SER A 169 -9.10 -9.77 -2.01
C SER A 169 -10.08 -9.04 -1.10
N ALA A 170 -9.59 -8.01 -0.39
CA ALA A 170 -10.42 -7.23 0.51
C ALA A 170 -10.33 -5.72 0.23
N LEU A 171 -11.47 -5.04 0.21
CA LEU A 171 -11.58 -3.60 0.18
C LEU A 171 -12.34 -3.12 1.42
N ASP A 172 -11.68 -2.37 2.27
CA ASP A 172 -12.26 -1.67 3.41
C ASP A 172 -12.37 -0.17 3.07
N ALA A 173 -13.54 0.24 2.63
CA ALA A 173 -13.91 1.61 2.35
C ALA A 173 -15.05 2.09 3.28
N ALA A 174 -15.24 1.44 4.43
CA ALA A 174 -16.25 1.83 5.42
C ALA A 174 -15.97 3.22 6.04
N SER A 175 -14.72 3.70 5.98
CA SER A 175 -14.33 5.03 6.43
C SER A 175 -14.25 6.06 5.29
N LEU A 176 -14.57 5.67 4.05
CA LEU A 176 -14.63 6.56 2.89
C LEU A 176 -16.09 6.89 2.60
N ALA A 177 -16.57 8.06 3.01
CA ALA A 177 -17.93 8.52 2.70
C ALA A 177 -18.05 8.80 1.20
N ALA A 178 -18.76 7.92 0.47
CA ALA A 178 -19.03 8.07 -0.94
C ALA A 178 -20.48 8.51 -1.17
N THR A 179 -20.74 9.33 -2.19
CA THR A 179 -22.12 9.64 -2.61
C THR A 179 -22.65 8.47 -3.46
N ASP A 180 -21.93 8.12 -4.49
CA ASP A 180 -22.27 7.03 -5.41
C ASP A 180 -21.18 5.98 -5.46
N ALA A 181 -21.55 4.73 -5.70
CA ALA A 181 -20.57 3.67 -5.90
C ALA A 181 -20.92 2.76 -7.10
N SER A 182 -19.86 2.28 -7.76
CA SER A 182 -19.92 1.19 -8.73
C SER A 182 -18.95 0.11 -8.29
N ILE A 183 -19.46 -1.05 -7.89
CA ILE A 183 -18.70 -2.12 -7.27
C ILE A 183 -18.74 -3.35 -8.17
N GLY A 184 -17.58 -3.76 -8.67
CA GLY A 184 -17.35 -5.04 -9.35
C GLY A 184 -16.64 -6.01 -8.41
N ALA A 185 -17.20 -7.20 -8.20
CA ALA A 185 -16.60 -8.25 -7.40
C ALA A 185 -16.54 -9.56 -8.17
N ASP A 186 -15.36 -10.17 -8.27
CA ASP A 186 -15.18 -11.45 -8.95
C ASP A 186 -14.32 -12.39 -8.09
N GLY A 187 -14.90 -13.49 -7.64
CA GLY A 187 -14.30 -14.45 -6.73
C GLY A 187 -14.70 -14.27 -5.28
N ALA A 188 -13.85 -14.70 -4.34
CA ALA A 188 -14.10 -14.63 -2.89
C ALA A 188 -13.70 -13.25 -2.31
N ALA A 189 -14.27 -12.20 -2.86
CA ALA A 189 -13.98 -10.83 -2.45
C ALA A 189 -14.77 -10.42 -1.20
N THR A 190 -14.15 -9.62 -0.33
CA THR A 190 -14.83 -8.95 0.77
C THR A 190 -14.76 -7.44 0.56
N ILE A 191 -15.91 -6.77 0.55
CA ILE A 191 -16.00 -5.34 0.31
C ILE A 191 -16.91 -4.71 1.35
N ASP A 192 -16.38 -3.76 2.10
CA ASP A 192 -17.11 -2.90 3.02
C ASP A 192 -17.06 -1.47 2.50
N ALA A 193 -18.19 -0.79 2.27
CA ALA A 193 -18.24 0.56 1.74
C ALA A 193 -19.35 1.40 2.36
N ASP A 194 -19.08 2.69 2.60
CA ASP A 194 -20.06 3.67 3.04
C ASP A 194 -20.54 4.50 1.85
N VAL A 195 -21.84 4.36 1.49
CA VAL A 195 -22.44 5.01 0.32
C VAL A 195 -23.78 5.60 0.68
N SER A 196 -24.00 6.87 0.37
CA SER A 196 -25.17 7.60 0.85
C SER A 196 -26.33 7.68 -0.14
N ASP A 197 -26.10 7.59 -1.46
CA ASP A 197 -27.16 7.79 -2.48
C ASP A 197 -27.40 6.54 -3.32
N SER A 198 -26.51 6.18 -4.23
CA SER A 198 -26.72 5.07 -5.15
C SER A 198 -25.53 4.11 -5.24
N THR A 199 -25.83 2.81 -5.40
CA THR A 199 -24.81 1.78 -5.63
C THR A 199 -25.22 0.82 -6.74
N THR A 200 -24.33 0.63 -7.71
CA THR A 200 -24.45 -0.46 -8.68
C THR A 200 -23.44 -1.54 -8.31
N VAL A 201 -23.94 -2.76 -8.13
CA VAL A 201 -23.11 -3.95 -7.82
C VAL A 201 -23.21 -4.94 -8.95
N ASP A 202 -22.07 -5.33 -9.53
CA ASP A 202 -21.93 -6.46 -10.46
C ASP A 202 -20.98 -7.47 -9.80
N ALA A 203 -21.54 -8.57 -9.32
CA ALA A 203 -20.77 -9.52 -8.55
C ALA A 203 -20.95 -10.97 -9.02
N SER A 204 -19.82 -11.70 -9.07
CA SER A 204 -19.76 -13.11 -9.42
C SER A 204 -18.92 -13.90 -8.41
N GLY A 205 -19.37 -15.11 -8.09
CA GLY A 205 -18.71 -15.98 -7.11
C GLY A 205 -19.17 -15.80 -5.66
N PRO A 206 -18.38 -16.26 -4.67
CA PRO A 206 -18.75 -16.23 -3.26
C PRO A 206 -18.31 -14.91 -2.57
N ALA A 207 -18.65 -13.76 -3.15
CA ALA A 207 -18.29 -12.46 -2.57
C ALA A 207 -19.20 -12.05 -1.40
N THR A 208 -18.66 -11.24 -0.51
CA THR A 208 -19.43 -10.60 0.58
C THR A 208 -19.29 -9.09 0.46
N ILE A 209 -20.41 -8.39 0.29
CA ILE A 209 -20.46 -6.95 0.14
C ILE A 209 -21.37 -6.37 1.22
N ARG A 210 -20.82 -5.50 2.06
CA ARG A 210 -21.55 -4.79 3.10
C ARG A 210 -21.54 -3.31 2.80
N LEU A 211 -22.74 -2.74 2.67
CA LEU A 211 -22.93 -1.31 2.44
C LEU A 211 -23.45 -0.66 3.70
N THR A 212 -22.93 0.50 4.05
CA THR A 212 -23.48 1.40 5.05
C THR A 212 -24.05 2.62 4.34
N GLY A 213 -24.81 3.50 5.04
CA GLY A 213 -25.46 4.66 4.44
C GLY A 213 -26.81 4.37 3.76
N GLN A 214 -27.21 3.11 3.59
CA GLN A 214 -28.48 2.68 2.99
C GLN A 214 -28.71 3.26 1.56
N PRO A 215 -27.83 3.03 0.61
CA PRO A 215 -27.98 3.49 -0.75
C PRO A 215 -29.12 2.78 -1.49
N ALA A 216 -29.64 3.41 -2.55
CA ALA A 216 -30.47 2.70 -3.53
C ALA A 216 -29.58 1.78 -4.37
N CYS A 217 -29.86 0.47 -4.35
CA CYS A 217 -29.01 -0.52 -4.98
C CYS A 217 -29.57 -1.04 -6.31
N THR A 218 -28.71 -1.11 -7.33
CA THR A 218 -28.94 -1.92 -8.54
C THR A 218 -28.00 -3.11 -8.49
N LEU A 219 -28.56 -4.32 -8.37
CA LEU A 219 -27.77 -5.53 -8.15
C LEU A 219 -27.82 -6.44 -9.39
N LYS A 220 -26.65 -6.84 -9.86
CA LYS A 220 -26.45 -7.93 -10.81
C LYS A 220 -25.51 -8.94 -10.16
N VAL A 221 -26.11 -9.99 -9.61
CA VAL A 221 -25.38 -10.98 -8.80
C VAL A 221 -25.50 -12.35 -9.42
N THR A 222 -24.36 -13.03 -9.55
CA THR A 222 -24.26 -14.42 -10.03
C THR A 222 -23.48 -15.27 -9.03
N GLY A 223 -23.96 -16.45 -8.69
CA GLY A 223 -23.30 -17.33 -7.73
C GLY A 223 -23.78 -17.11 -6.29
N SER A 224 -22.87 -17.27 -5.30
CA SER A 224 -23.19 -17.25 -3.89
C SER A 224 -22.83 -15.91 -3.20
N THR A 225 -22.90 -14.81 -3.95
CA THR A 225 -22.60 -13.49 -3.39
C THR A 225 -23.67 -13.04 -2.41
N SER A 226 -23.24 -12.49 -1.27
CA SER A 226 -24.09 -11.85 -0.27
C SER A 226 -23.91 -10.34 -0.33
N VAL A 227 -25.00 -9.58 -0.53
CA VAL A 227 -25.02 -8.12 -0.49
C VAL A 227 -25.97 -7.68 0.62
N SER A 228 -25.51 -6.76 1.46
CA SER A 228 -26.29 -6.24 2.58
C SER A 228 -26.16 -4.72 2.71
N GLY A 229 -27.16 -4.05 3.34
CA GLY A 229 -27.14 -2.62 3.61
C GLY A 229 -27.82 -1.75 2.54
N CYS A 230 -28.49 -2.34 1.56
CA CYS A 230 -29.33 -1.61 0.60
C CYS A 230 -30.69 -1.19 1.20
N LYS A 231 -31.28 -0.07 0.68
CA LYS A 231 -32.68 0.29 0.89
C LYS A 231 -33.59 -0.70 0.22
#